data_4a63194dfa548d2e829a69e5271d9ac5
#
_entry.id   4a63194dfa548d2e829a69e5271d9ac5
#
_cell.length_a   1.000
_cell.length_b   1.000
_cell.length_c   1.000
_cell.angle_alpha   90.00
_cell.angle_beta   90.00
_cell.angle_gamma   90.00
#
_symmetry.space_group_name_H-M   'P 1'
#
loop_
_entity.id
_entity.type
_entity.pdbx_description
1 polymer ?
#
loop_
_entity_poly.entity_id
_entity_poly.type
_entity_poly.pdbx_seq_one_letter_code
_entity_poly.pdbx_strand_id
1 'polypeptide(L)'
;MTFPSRVHITDVGPRDGLQNEAAPIAATDKLALIDRLLDAGVRHIEATSFVSPKWVPQMADAAEVMMGLKTAERARALQGACISVLTPNMKGLEGALASGAQEVVVFGAASESFSQRNINCDIATSIERFAPVVAAAHAAGVATRGAISCAVGCPYEGEVTPRQVGHVAALMRDIGVQRIAVADTIGIGTPLAVQRAMSAALDHYELPMVAGHFHDTYGQALANTLACLEMGIARFETSIAGL
;
A
#
# COMPACT_ATOMS: atom_id res chain seq x y z
N MET A 1 -0.37 24.01 16.57
CA MET A 1 -0.58 22.94 15.56
C MET A 1 -1.98 22.39 15.74
N THR A 2 -2.78 22.30 14.68
CA THR A 2 -4.11 21.70 14.74
C THR A 2 -4.05 20.37 14.03
N PHE A 3 -4.37 19.29 14.76
CA PHE A 3 -4.49 17.96 14.16
C PHE A 3 -5.65 17.93 13.15
N PRO A 4 -5.58 17.03 12.15
CA PRO A 4 -6.73 16.75 11.29
C PRO A 4 -7.95 16.36 12.14
N SER A 5 -9.13 16.90 11.82
CA SER A 5 -10.38 16.56 12.52
C SER A 5 -10.88 15.13 12.22
N ARG A 6 -10.33 14.52 11.17
CA ARG A 6 -10.66 13.17 10.71
C ARG A 6 -9.45 12.51 10.09
N VAL A 7 -9.31 11.20 10.30
CA VAL A 7 -8.30 10.34 9.65
C VAL A 7 -8.98 9.31 8.75
N HIS A 8 -8.25 8.87 7.73
CA HIS A 8 -8.64 7.78 6.84
C HIS A 8 -7.68 6.61 7.08
N ILE A 9 -8.25 5.50 7.50
CA ILE A 9 -7.51 4.26 7.72
C ILE A 9 -7.74 3.32 6.55
N THR A 10 -6.66 2.81 5.97
CA THR A 10 -6.66 1.66 5.07
C THR A 10 -6.06 0.48 5.81
N ASP A 11 -6.84 -0.57 6.04
CA ASP A 11 -6.27 -1.79 6.62
C ASP A 11 -5.65 -2.65 5.52
N VAL A 12 -4.35 -2.92 5.66
CA VAL A 12 -3.57 -3.73 4.73
C VAL A 12 -3.28 -5.14 5.29
N GLY A 13 -3.77 -5.46 6.47
CA GLY A 13 -3.59 -6.75 7.13
C GLY A 13 -3.96 -7.95 6.24
N PRO A 14 -5.12 -7.96 5.55
CA PRO A 14 -5.48 -9.07 4.68
C PRO A 14 -4.51 -9.33 3.53
N ARG A 15 -3.77 -8.30 3.07
CA ARG A 15 -2.74 -8.45 2.03
C ARG A 15 -1.34 -8.45 2.64
N ASP A 16 -0.89 -7.31 3.16
CA ASP A 16 0.50 -7.09 3.59
C ASP A 16 0.84 -7.95 4.82
N GLY A 17 -0.03 -7.95 5.81
CA GLY A 17 0.13 -8.77 7.00
C GLY A 17 0.17 -10.26 6.65
N LEU A 18 -0.89 -10.78 6.07
CA LEU A 18 -1.01 -12.21 5.77
C LEU A 18 -0.02 -12.71 4.70
N GLN A 19 0.52 -11.82 3.87
CA GLN A 19 1.57 -12.17 2.91
C GLN A 19 2.84 -12.67 3.59
N ASN A 20 3.14 -12.19 4.79
CA ASN A 20 4.34 -12.52 5.55
C ASN A 20 4.17 -13.72 6.49
N GLU A 21 2.96 -14.28 6.60
CA GLU A 21 2.70 -15.44 7.41
C GLU A 21 3.36 -16.70 6.82
N ALA A 22 3.93 -17.55 7.69
CA ALA A 22 4.63 -18.75 7.27
C ALA A 22 3.69 -19.80 6.65
N ALA A 23 2.45 -19.90 7.14
CA ALA A 23 1.43 -20.81 6.67
C ALA A 23 0.45 -20.11 5.71
N PRO A 24 0.04 -20.77 4.61
CA PRO A 24 -1.05 -20.26 3.79
C PRO A 24 -2.35 -20.17 4.61
N ILE A 25 -3.00 -18.99 4.55
CA ILE A 25 -4.30 -18.77 5.17
C ILE A 25 -5.38 -18.98 4.09
N ALA A 26 -6.41 -19.75 4.41
CA ALA A 26 -7.47 -20.05 3.45
C ALA A 26 -8.28 -18.79 3.07
N ALA A 27 -8.80 -18.76 1.84
CA ALA A 27 -9.62 -17.64 1.36
C ALA A 27 -10.83 -17.37 2.28
N THR A 28 -11.42 -18.42 2.86
CA THR A 28 -12.51 -18.29 3.83
C THR A 28 -12.13 -17.51 5.08
N ASP A 29 -10.92 -17.70 5.59
CA ASP A 29 -10.43 -17.00 6.79
C ASP A 29 -10.06 -15.54 6.46
N LYS A 30 -9.48 -15.29 5.27
CA LYS A 30 -9.26 -13.93 4.75
C LYS A 30 -10.56 -13.16 4.60
N LEU A 31 -11.60 -13.81 4.07
CA LEU A 31 -12.93 -13.23 3.95
C LEU A 31 -13.55 -12.94 5.33
N ALA A 32 -13.41 -13.86 6.28
CA ALA A 32 -13.87 -13.64 7.65
C ALA A 32 -13.14 -12.48 8.34
N LEU A 33 -11.83 -12.29 8.08
CA LEU A 33 -11.09 -11.13 8.55
C LEU A 33 -11.63 -9.83 7.94
N ILE A 34 -11.85 -9.81 6.63
CA ILE A 34 -12.39 -8.63 5.92
C ILE A 34 -13.80 -8.30 6.45
N ASP A 35 -14.66 -9.30 6.66
CA ASP A 35 -15.99 -9.11 7.22
C ASP A 35 -15.90 -8.41 8.60
N ARG A 36 -15.01 -8.86 9.48
CA ARG A 36 -14.81 -8.24 10.81
C ARG A 36 -14.26 -6.82 10.73
N LEU A 37 -13.37 -6.53 9.77
CA LEU A 37 -12.89 -5.17 9.53
C LEU A 37 -14.03 -4.24 9.09
N LEU A 38 -14.89 -4.71 8.18
CA LEU A 38 -16.07 -3.98 7.74
C LEU A 38 -17.06 -3.73 8.88
N ASP A 39 -17.30 -4.73 9.73
CA ASP A 39 -18.16 -4.62 10.93
C ASP A 39 -17.59 -3.63 11.95
N ALA A 40 -16.25 -3.58 12.08
CA ALA A 40 -15.55 -2.59 12.90
C ALA A 40 -15.58 -1.16 12.32
N GLY A 41 -16.12 -0.98 11.12
CA GLY A 41 -16.22 0.33 10.47
C GLY A 41 -15.07 0.71 9.55
N VAL A 42 -14.11 -0.18 9.30
CA VAL A 42 -13.07 0.06 8.30
C VAL A 42 -13.72 0.12 6.91
N ARG A 43 -13.35 1.12 6.12
CA ARG A 43 -13.96 1.36 4.79
C ARG A 43 -12.96 1.34 3.65
N HIS A 44 -11.65 1.25 3.92
CA HIS A 44 -10.61 1.03 2.93
C HIS A 44 -9.82 -0.20 3.35
N ILE A 45 -9.79 -1.23 2.48
CA ILE A 45 -9.15 -2.51 2.78
C ILE A 45 -8.35 -2.95 1.57
N GLU A 46 -7.07 -3.26 1.78
CA GLU A 46 -6.26 -3.92 0.77
C GLU A 46 -6.42 -5.44 0.93
N ALA A 47 -7.30 -6.00 0.10
CA ALA A 47 -7.84 -7.34 0.32
C ALA A 47 -6.89 -8.48 -0.09
N THR A 48 -6.06 -8.26 -1.11
CA THR A 48 -5.20 -9.29 -1.67
C THR A 48 -4.20 -8.72 -2.68
N SER A 49 -3.41 -9.58 -3.33
CA SER A 49 -2.46 -9.25 -4.38
C SER A 49 -2.59 -10.17 -5.58
N PHE A 50 -2.60 -9.60 -6.78
CA PHE A 50 -2.51 -10.35 -8.05
C PHE A 50 -1.05 -10.57 -8.48
N VAL A 51 -0.21 -10.91 -7.52
CA VAL A 51 1.18 -11.32 -7.73
C VAL A 51 1.25 -12.78 -8.19
N SER A 52 2.38 -13.17 -8.79
CA SER A 52 2.58 -14.57 -9.19
C SER A 52 2.58 -15.50 -7.97
N PRO A 53 1.73 -16.55 -7.94
CA PRO A 53 1.71 -17.55 -6.85
C PRO A 53 3.04 -18.27 -6.63
N LYS A 54 3.91 -18.28 -7.63
CA LYS A 54 5.26 -18.84 -7.52
C LYS A 54 6.16 -18.04 -6.58
N TRP A 55 5.92 -16.72 -6.50
CA TRP A 55 6.70 -15.81 -5.66
C TRP A 55 6.04 -15.56 -4.31
N VAL A 56 4.71 -15.50 -4.28
CA VAL A 56 3.93 -15.27 -3.06
C VAL A 56 2.78 -16.26 -2.98
N PRO A 57 3.05 -17.49 -2.52
CA PRO A 57 2.03 -18.55 -2.41
C PRO A 57 0.83 -18.15 -1.53
N GLN A 58 1.05 -17.31 -0.51
CA GLN A 58 0.03 -16.81 0.40
C GLN A 58 -1.08 -16.02 -0.31
N MET A 59 -0.79 -15.47 -1.50
CA MET A 59 -1.75 -14.68 -2.29
C MET A 59 -2.27 -15.43 -3.52
N ALA A 60 -2.06 -16.75 -3.59
CA ALA A 60 -2.48 -17.57 -4.73
C ALA A 60 -4.00 -17.60 -4.95
N ASP A 61 -4.76 -17.35 -3.90
CA ASP A 61 -6.22 -17.34 -3.85
C ASP A 61 -6.87 -15.97 -4.13
N ALA A 62 -6.12 -15.02 -4.68
CA ALA A 62 -6.58 -13.64 -4.89
C ALA A 62 -7.93 -13.54 -5.62
N ALA A 63 -8.12 -14.33 -6.68
CA ALA A 63 -9.38 -14.34 -7.42
C ALA A 63 -10.53 -14.89 -6.57
N GLU A 64 -10.29 -15.91 -5.75
CA GLU A 64 -11.28 -16.51 -4.85
C GLU A 64 -11.71 -15.52 -3.77
N VAL A 65 -10.76 -14.83 -3.12
CA VAL A 65 -11.04 -13.78 -2.13
C VAL A 65 -11.89 -12.68 -2.76
N MET A 66 -11.50 -12.16 -3.92
CA MET A 66 -12.25 -11.10 -4.59
C MET A 66 -13.65 -11.54 -5.06
N MET A 67 -13.81 -12.79 -5.51
CA MET A 67 -15.12 -13.36 -5.84
C MET A 67 -15.99 -13.52 -4.60
N GLY A 68 -15.41 -13.97 -3.49
CA GLY A 68 -16.11 -14.09 -2.20
C GLY A 68 -16.64 -12.74 -1.67
N LEU A 69 -16.00 -11.63 -2.00
CA LEU A 69 -16.47 -10.28 -1.66
C LEU A 69 -17.71 -9.84 -2.47
N LYS A 70 -17.96 -10.43 -3.64
CA LYS A 70 -19.11 -10.08 -4.50
C LYS A 70 -20.41 -10.78 -4.13
N THR A 71 -20.44 -11.58 -3.07
CA THR A 71 -21.68 -12.26 -2.64
C THR A 71 -22.74 -11.27 -2.19
N ALA A 72 -24.02 -11.62 -2.37
CA ALA A 72 -25.14 -10.77 -1.97
C ALA A 72 -25.14 -10.46 -0.47
N GLU A 73 -24.65 -11.38 0.35
CA GLU A 73 -24.51 -11.23 1.80
C GLU A 73 -23.57 -10.09 2.17
N ARG A 74 -22.46 -9.91 1.42
CA ARG A 74 -21.46 -8.87 1.66
C ARG A 74 -21.76 -7.56 0.96
N ALA A 75 -22.63 -7.55 -0.03
CA ALA A 75 -22.92 -6.35 -0.82
C ALA A 75 -23.34 -5.14 0.03
N ARG A 76 -24.09 -5.39 1.12
CA ARG A 76 -24.52 -4.34 2.06
C ARG A 76 -23.33 -3.83 2.91
N ALA A 77 -22.48 -4.71 3.42
CA ALA A 77 -21.32 -4.36 4.24
C ALA A 77 -20.29 -3.57 3.43
N LEU A 78 -20.15 -3.92 2.13
CA LEU A 78 -19.25 -3.25 1.20
C LEU A 78 -19.77 -1.89 0.70
N GLN A 79 -20.99 -1.52 1.02
CA GLN A 79 -21.54 -0.23 0.59
C GLN A 79 -20.71 0.93 1.19
N GLY A 80 -20.11 1.75 0.32
CA GLY A 80 -19.23 2.85 0.72
C GLY A 80 -17.82 2.41 1.14
N ALA A 81 -17.48 1.13 1.00
CA ALA A 81 -16.11 0.65 1.17
C ALA A 81 -15.34 0.70 -0.16
N CYS A 82 -14.03 0.85 -0.07
CA CYS A 82 -13.09 0.76 -1.17
C CYS A 82 -12.21 -0.47 -0.96
N ILE A 83 -12.28 -1.42 -1.89
CA ILE A 83 -11.44 -2.60 -1.90
C ILE A 83 -10.32 -2.40 -2.89
N SER A 84 -9.09 -2.37 -2.39
CA SER A 84 -7.87 -2.27 -3.16
C SER A 84 -7.16 -3.62 -3.27
N VAL A 85 -6.36 -3.77 -4.32
CA VAL A 85 -5.53 -4.94 -4.56
C VAL A 85 -4.16 -4.56 -5.09
N LEU A 86 -3.11 -5.21 -4.62
CA LEU A 86 -1.77 -4.98 -5.14
C LEU A 86 -1.61 -5.64 -6.52
N THR A 87 -1.04 -4.88 -7.47
CA THR A 87 -1.06 -5.22 -8.89
C THR A 87 0.33 -4.99 -9.50
N PRO A 88 1.16 -6.03 -9.64
CA PRO A 88 2.56 -5.88 -10.02
C PRO A 88 2.81 -5.70 -11.52
N ASN A 89 1.82 -5.97 -12.37
CA ASN A 89 1.97 -5.93 -13.84
C ASN A 89 0.60 -6.00 -14.55
N MET A 90 0.62 -5.92 -15.88
CA MET A 90 -0.60 -5.95 -16.70
C MET A 90 -1.44 -7.21 -16.51
N LYS A 91 -0.82 -8.38 -16.33
CA LYS A 91 -1.57 -9.63 -16.07
C LYS A 91 -2.29 -9.56 -14.71
N GLY A 92 -1.64 -9.00 -13.70
CA GLY A 92 -2.28 -8.74 -12.41
C GLY A 92 -3.43 -7.75 -12.53
N LEU A 93 -3.27 -6.71 -13.36
CA LEU A 93 -4.33 -5.74 -13.62
C LEU A 93 -5.56 -6.38 -14.28
N GLU A 94 -5.38 -7.25 -15.26
CA GLU A 94 -6.50 -8.00 -15.87
C GLU A 94 -7.31 -8.75 -14.80
N GLY A 95 -6.65 -9.44 -13.88
CA GLY A 95 -7.28 -10.11 -12.74
C GLY A 95 -7.99 -9.14 -11.79
N ALA A 96 -7.37 -8.03 -11.47
CA ALA A 96 -7.92 -6.98 -10.62
C ALA A 96 -9.21 -6.38 -11.23
N LEU A 97 -9.17 -6.01 -12.50
CA LEU A 97 -10.32 -5.46 -13.22
C LEU A 97 -11.47 -6.47 -13.35
N ALA A 98 -11.17 -7.71 -13.74
CA ALA A 98 -12.17 -8.78 -13.85
C ALA A 98 -12.83 -9.07 -12.49
N SER A 99 -12.08 -8.93 -11.40
CA SER A 99 -12.59 -9.11 -10.04
C SER A 99 -13.30 -7.88 -9.46
N GLY A 100 -13.30 -6.74 -10.16
CA GLY A 100 -14.02 -5.51 -9.74
C GLY A 100 -13.32 -4.77 -8.61
N ALA A 101 -12.00 -4.80 -8.56
CA ALA A 101 -11.22 -3.94 -7.67
C ALA A 101 -11.53 -2.46 -7.94
N GLN A 102 -11.65 -1.67 -6.88
CA GLN A 102 -11.96 -0.24 -6.97
C GLN A 102 -10.71 0.63 -6.96
N GLU A 103 -9.61 0.08 -6.46
CA GLU A 103 -8.29 0.69 -6.49
C GLU A 103 -7.23 -0.40 -6.74
N VAL A 104 -6.25 -0.08 -7.57
CA VAL A 104 -5.06 -0.92 -7.75
C VAL A 104 -3.86 -0.25 -7.10
N VAL A 105 -3.01 -1.08 -6.49
CA VAL A 105 -1.79 -0.63 -5.82
C VAL A 105 -0.59 -1.07 -6.63
N VAL A 106 0.21 -0.10 -7.04
CA VAL A 106 1.56 -0.31 -7.57
C VAL A 106 2.59 0.04 -6.49
N PHE A 107 3.83 -0.33 -6.65
CA PHE A 107 4.83 -0.10 -5.62
C PHE A 107 6.19 0.24 -6.24
N GLY A 108 7.01 0.92 -5.49
CA GLY A 108 8.40 1.22 -5.80
C GLY A 108 9.21 1.27 -4.51
N ALA A 109 10.50 1.42 -4.63
CA ALA A 109 11.36 1.55 -3.47
C ALA A 109 12.21 2.83 -3.57
N ALA A 110 12.50 3.46 -2.45
CA ALA A 110 13.43 4.58 -2.39
C ALA A 110 14.92 4.10 -2.34
N SER A 111 15.15 2.80 -2.55
CA SER A 111 16.44 2.13 -2.52
C SER A 111 16.61 1.25 -3.75
N GLU A 112 17.68 1.45 -4.50
CA GLU A 112 18.03 0.65 -5.69
C GLU A 112 18.30 -0.81 -5.31
N SER A 113 19.04 -1.04 -4.24
CA SER A 113 19.33 -2.41 -3.76
C SER A 113 18.05 -3.16 -3.36
N PHE A 114 17.07 -2.46 -2.76
CA PHE A 114 15.80 -3.08 -2.43
C PHE A 114 14.97 -3.38 -3.70
N SER A 115 14.91 -2.44 -4.63
CA SER A 115 14.22 -2.64 -5.91
C SER A 115 14.77 -3.85 -6.65
N GLN A 116 16.10 -3.92 -6.77
CA GLN A 116 16.78 -5.03 -7.45
C GLN A 116 16.47 -6.38 -6.78
N ARG A 117 16.46 -6.46 -5.46
CA ARG A 117 16.21 -7.72 -4.73
C ARG A 117 14.74 -8.10 -4.70
N ASN A 118 13.83 -7.12 -4.61
CA ASN A 118 12.40 -7.35 -4.49
C ASN A 118 11.72 -7.69 -5.83
N ILE A 119 12.10 -6.98 -6.89
CA ILE A 119 11.44 -7.09 -8.20
C ILE A 119 12.40 -7.26 -9.38
N ASN A 120 13.68 -7.52 -9.09
CA ASN A 120 14.73 -7.81 -10.07
C ASN A 120 14.86 -6.73 -11.17
N CYS A 121 14.80 -5.47 -10.77
CA CYS A 121 15.11 -4.32 -11.63
C CYS A 121 15.42 -3.07 -10.80
N ASP A 122 16.03 -2.07 -11.43
CA ASP A 122 16.23 -0.76 -10.85
C ASP A 122 14.92 0.04 -10.73
N ILE A 123 14.97 1.16 -10.02
CA ILE A 123 13.81 2.00 -9.76
C ILE A 123 13.21 2.50 -11.08
N ALA A 124 14.04 3.01 -12.00
CA ALA A 124 13.55 3.57 -13.27
C ALA A 124 12.80 2.51 -14.10
N THR A 125 13.39 1.33 -14.27
CA THR A 125 12.74 0.19 -14.95
C THR A 125 11.44 -0.24 -14.23
N SER A 126 11.39 -0.19 -12.89
CA SER A 126 10.18 -0.52 -12.16
C SER A 126 9.03 0.42 -12.50
N ILE A 127 9.30 1.72 -12.55
CA ILE A 127 8.32 2.76 -12.92
C ILE A 127 7.87 2.60 -14.37
N GLU A 128 8.78 2.32 -15.29
CA GLU A 128 8.44 2.03 -16.70
C GLU A 128 7.48 0.83 -16.82
N ARG A 129 7.67 -0.20 -16.00
CA ARG A 129 6.76 -1.37 -15.96
C ARG A 129 5.39 -1.03 -15.39
N PHE A 130 5.30 -0.08 -14.46
CA PHE A 130 4.03 0.33 -13.85
C PHE A 130 3.27 1.37 -14.66
N ALA A 131 3.93 2.15 -15.51
CA ALA A 131 3.25 3.16 -16.34
C ALA A 131 2.06 2.60 -17.15
N PRO A 132 2.17 1.49 -17.90
CA PRO A 132 1.03 0.92 -18.59
C PRO A 132 -0.07 0.39 -17.66
N VAL A 133 0.28 -0.11 -16.46
CA VAL A 133 -0.68 -0.57 -15.46
C VAL A 133 -1.53 0.61 -14.97
N VAL A 134 -0.89 1.72 -14.61
CA VAL A 134 -1.56 2.94 -14.15
C VAL A 134 -2.46 3.52 -15.24
N ALA A 135 -1.95 3.64 -16.47
CA ALA A 135 -2.71 4.16 -17.59
C ALA A 135 -3.97 3.29 -17.90
N ALA A 136 -3.83 1.97 -17.89
CA ALA A 136 -4.93 1.07 -18.14
C ALA A 136 -5.96 1.04 -16.98
N ALA A 137 -5.50 1.16 -15.73
CA ALA A 137 -6.40 1.31 -14.58
C ALA A 137 -7.25 2.58 -14.69
N HIS A 138 -6.65 3.71 -15.04
CA HIS A 138 -7.37 4.98 -15.27
C HIS A 138 -8.35 4.86 -16.43
N ALA A 139 -7.97 4.24 -17.54
CA ALA A 139 -8.88 4.01 -18.67
C ALA A 139 -10.09 3.16 -18.28
N ALA A 140 -9.95 2.28 -17.30
CA ALA A 140 -11.03 1.48 -16.73
C ALA A 140 -11.81 2.20 -15.60
N GLY A 141 -11.46 3.44 -15.24
CA GLY A 141 -12.08 4.19 -14.14
C GLY A 141 -11.71 3.70 -12.75
N VAL A 142 -10.60 2.95 -12.63
CA VAL A 142 -10.10 2.42 -11.36
C VAL A 142 -9.01 3.33 -10.78
N ALA A 143 -9.13 3.63 -9.49
CA ALA A 143 -8.17 4.47 -8.78
C ALA A 143 -6.80 3.78 -8.64
N THR A 144 -5.75 4.60 -8.49
CA THR A 144 -4.38 4.10 -8.34
C THR A 144 -3.70 4.66 -7.08
N ARG A 145 -3.01 3.79 -6.37
CA ARG A 145 -2.15 4.12 -5.22
C ARG A 145 -0.77 3.54 -5.42
N GLY A 146 0.26 4.26 -5.03
CA GLY A 146 1.65 3.81 -5.07
C GLY A 146 2.20 3.64 -3.65
N ALA A 147 2.85 2.53 -3.36
CA ALA A 147 3.61 2.35 -2.12
C ALA A 147 5.09 2.63 -2.37
N ILE A 148 5.71 3.51 -1.58
CA ILE A 148 7.15 3.80 -1.62
C ILE A 148 7.81 3.09 -0.45
N SER A 149 8.42 1.93 -0.72
CA SER A 149 9.13 1.13 0.26
C SER A 149 10.49 1.73 0.64
N CYS A 150 10.98 1.38 1.83
CA CYS A 150 12.28 1.79 2.35
C CYS A 150 12.47 3.32 2.42
N ALA A 151 11.43 4.07 2.79
CA ALA A 151 11.47 5.53 2.78
C ALA A 151 12.40 6.17 3.82
N VAL A 152 12.78 5.44 4.87
CA VAL A 152 13.67 5.95 5.94
C VAL A 152 14.90 5.08 6.15
N GLY A 153 14.93 3.89 5.55
CA GLY A 153 16.06 2.98 5.63
C GLY A 153 15.83 1.70 4.86
N CYS A 154 16.93 1.13 4.39
CA CYS A 154 16.97 -0.09 3.58
C CYS A 154 17.78 -1.18 4.28
N PRO A 155 17.33 -2.44 4.32
CA PRO A 155 18.08 -3.53 4.97
C PRO A 155 19.36 -3.91 4.24
N TYR A 156 19.57 -3.39 3.03
CA TYR A 156 20.71 -3.75 2.17
C TYR A 156 21.73 -2.61 1.99
N GLU A 157 21.27 -1.36 1.92
CA GLU A 157 22.15 -0.20 1.69
C GLU A 157 22.13 0.82 2.85
N GLY A 158 21.37 0.54 3.91
CA GLY A 158 21.35 1.36 5.11
C GLY A 158 20.47 2.61 4.97
N GLU A 159 21.03 3.79 5.20
CA GLU A 159 20.30 5.04 5.18
C GLU A 159 19.69 5.35 3.80
N VAL A 160 18.43 5.79 3.81
CA VAL A 160 17.74 6.31 2.64
C VAL A 160 17.43 7.79 2.88
N THR A 161 17.87 8.62 1.97
CA THR A 161 17.72 10.08 2.09
C THR A 161 16.33 10.54 1.67
N PRO A 162 15.82 11.66 2.22
CA PRO A 162 14.57 12.28 1.75
C PRO A 162 14.56 12.57 0.25
N ARG A 163 15.71 12.89 -0.34
CA ARG A 163 15.85 13.13 -1.79
C ARG A 163 15.50 11.89 -2.61
N GLN A 164 15.88 10.69 -2.15
CA GLN A 164 15.52 9.45 -2.83
C GLN A 164 14.01 9.21 -2.78
N VAL A 165 13.36 9.48 -1.64
CA VAL A 165 11.91 9.40 -1.51
C VAL A 165 11.21 10.39 -2.45
N GLY A 166 11.63 11.65 -2.47
CA GLY A 166 11.09 12.67 -3.38
C GLY A 166 11.27 12.29 -4.85
N HIS A 167 12.43 11.70 -5.21
CA HIS A 167 12.66 11.21 -6.57
C HIS A 167 11.63 10.15 -6.99
N VAL A 168 11.38 9.13 -6.16
CA VAL A 168 10.41 8.08 -6.47
C VAL A 168 8.98 8.64 -6.46
N ALA A 169 8.67 9.56 -5.55
CA ALA A 169 7.38 10.24 -5.53
C ALA A 169 7.13 11.02 -6.85
N ALA A 170 8.14 11.75 -7.34
CA ALA A 170 8.07 12.43 -8.63
C ALA A 170 7.81 11.45 -9.78
N LEU A 171 8.56 10.37 -9.86
CA LEU A 171 8.41 9.34 -10.91
C LEU A 171 7.00 8.72 -10.86
N MET A 172 6.47 8.40 -9.67
CA MET A 172 5.12 7.87 -9.53
C MET A 172 4.05 8.88 -9.96
N ARG A 173 4.21 10.17 -9.61
CA ARG A 173 3.32 11.23 -10.09
C ARG A 173 3.34 11.33 -11.61
N ASP A 174 4.51 11.28 -12.21
CA ASP A 174 4.69 11.49 -13.65
C ASP A 174 4.04 10.38 -14.49
N ILE A 175 3.92 9.16 -13.97
CA ILE A 175 3.14 8.07 -14.59
C ILE A 175 1.64 8.13 -14.23
N GLY A 176 1.20 9.09 -13.40
CA GLY A 176 -0.19 9.33 -13.07
C GLY A 176 -0.71 8.61 -11.82
N VAL A 177 0.14 8.07 -10.95
CA VAL A 177 -0.31 7.52 -9.66
C VAL A 177 -0.98 8.63 -8.85
N GLN A 178 -2.22 8.39 -8.39
CA GLN A 178 -3.06 9.42 -7.78
C GLN A 178 -2.75 9.66 -6.30
N ARG A 179 -2.38 8.63 -5.56
CA ARG A 179 -2.06 8.68 -4.13
C ARG A 179 -0.82 7.86 -3.84
N ILE A 180 -0.08 8.23 -2.81
CA ILE A 180 1.09 7.45 -2.37
C ILE A 180 1.03 7.14 -0.87
N ALA A 181 1.59 5.99 -0.51
CA ALA A 181 1.93 5.64 0.87
C ALA A 181 3.45 5.61 1.02
N VAL A 182 3.97 6.32 2.01
CA VAL A 182 5.40 6.39 2.33
C VAL A 182 5.68 5.41 3.45
N ALA A 183 6.48 4.37 3.17
CA ALA A 183 6.62 3.23 4.06
C ALA A 183 7.98 3.16 4.78
N ASP A 184 7.94 3.08 6.10
CA ASP A 184 9.04 2.59 6.92
C ASP A 184 9.00 1.05 6.93
N THR A 185 9.50 0.46 5.84
CA THR A 185 9.37 -0.97 5.55
C THR A 185 10.00 -1.88 6.60
N ILE A 186 11.07 -1.43 7.25
CA ILE A 186 11.79 -2.23 8.25
C ILE A 186 11.58 -1.72 9.68
N GLY A 187 10.73 -0.71 9.87
CA GLY A 187 10.31 -0.21 11.18
C GLY A 187 11.41 0.41 12.03
N ILE A 188 12.41 1.07 11.39
CA ILE A 188 13.55 1.71 12.05
C ILE A 188 13.42 3.24 12.13
N GLY A 189 12.40 3.80 11.53
CA GLY A 189 12.20 5.24 11.40
C GLY A 189 11.94 5.91 12.74
N THR A 190 12.62 7.01 12.95
CA THR A 190 12.30 7.94 14.04
C THR A 190 11.32 9.00 13.53
N PRO A 191 10.54 9.68 14.42
CA PRO A 191 9.63 10.74 14.01
C PRO A 191 10.27 11.79 13.11
N LEU A 192 11.47 12.24 13.39
CA LEU A 192 12.17 13.23 12.58
C LEU A 192 12.55 12.69 11.19
N ALA A 193 13.01 11.43 11.10
CA ALA A 193 13.35 10.80 9.82
C ALA A 193 12.10 10.65 8.95
N VAL A 194 10.99 10.20 9.54
CA VAL A 194 9.70 10.08 8.86
C VAL A 194 9.18 11.43 8.40
N GLN A 195 9.22 12.47 9.23
CA GLN A 195 8.80 13.83 8.83
C GLN A 195 9.59 14.34 7.61
N ARG A 196 10.90 14.07 7.56
CA ARG A 196 11.74 14.45 6.41
C ARG A 196 11.35 13.69 5.14
N ALA A 197 11.10 12.38 5.24
CA ALA A 197 10.65 11.57 4.12
C ALA A 197 9.26 12.02 3.61
N MET A 198 8.32 12.28 4.54
CA MET A 198 7.00 12.80 4.22
C MET A 198 7.07 14.18 3.55
N SER A 199 7.91 15.09 4.05
CA SER A 199 8.10 16.41 3.43
C SER A 199 8.57 16.28 1.98
N ALA A 200 9.52 15.39 1.70
CA ALA A 200 9.99 15.16 0.34
C ALA A 200 8.90 14.58 -0.60
N ALA A 201 8.00 13.76 -0.06
CA ALA A 201 6.85 13.26 -0.81
C ALA A 201 5.82 14.39 -1.09
N LEU A 202 5.61 15.28 -0.11
CA LEU A 202 4.71 16.43 -0.22
C LEU A 202 5.19 17.51 -1.20
N ASP A 203 6.47 17.50 -1.61
CA ASP A 203 6.95 18.34 -2.71
C ASP A 203 6.33 17.94 -4.07
N HIS A 204 5.76 16.74 -4.16
CA HIS A 204 5.23 16.15 -5.40
C HIS A 204 3.75 15.80 -5.35
N TYR A 205 3.18 15.64 -4.16
CA TYR A 205 1.77 15.30 -3.94
C TYR A 205 1.12 16.26 -2.95
N GLU A 206 -0.14 16.57 -3.18
CA GLU A 206 -0.93 17.31 -2.21
C GLU A 206 -1.14 16.52 -0.91
N LEU A 207 -1.25 17.22 0.20
CA LEU A 207 -1.39 16.64 1.54
C LEU A 207 -2.45 15.52 1.65
N PRO A 208 -3.67 15.64 1.06
CA PRO A 208 -4.67 14.59 1.12
C PRO A 208 -4.31 13.32 0.32
N MET A 209 -3.27 13.37 -0.51
CA MET A 209 -2.85 12.27 -1.38
C MET A 209 -1.68 11.46 -0.81
N VAL A 210 -1.14 11.86 0.35
CA VAL A 210 -0.02 11.18 1.01
C VAL A 210 -0.51 10.44 2.24
N ALA A 211 -0.11 9.17 2.36
CA ALA A 211 -0.37 8.31 3.51
C ALA A 211 0.93 7.87 4.19
N GLY A 212 0.86 7.61 5.49
CA GLY A 212 1.91 6.95 6.26
C GLY A 212 1.66 5.44 6.37
N HIS A 213 2.73 4.66 6.24
CA HIS A 213 2.74 3.21 6.43
C HIS A 213 3.97 2.84 7.28
N PHE A 214 3.76 2.46 8.54
CA PHE A 214 4.85 2.31 9.49
C PHE A 214 4.82 0.95 10.16
N HIS A 215 5.88 0.15 9.94
CA HIS A 215 6.14 -1.05 10.71
C HIS A 215 6.63 -0.69 12.12
N ASP A 216 6.35 -1.54 13.11
CA ASP A 216 6.60 -1.26 14.53
C ASP A 216 7.77 -2.06 15.11
N THR A 217 8.73 -2.44 14.28
CA THR A 217 9.88 -3.28 14.66
C THR A 217 10.64 -2.72 15.87
N TYR A 218 10.80 -1.41 15.94
CA TYR A 218 11.45 -0.71 17.07
C TYR A 218 10.47 0.05 17.97
N GLY A 219 9.16 -0.22 17.86
CA GLY A 219 8.15 0.41 18.73
C GLY A 219 7.91 1.89 18.42
N GLN A 220 8.19 2.35 17.20
CA GLN A 220 8.10 3.77 16.83
C GLN A 220 6.90 4.10 15.93
N ALA A 221 6.12 3.12 15.49
CA ALA A 221 5.04 3.36 14.52
C ALA A 221 4.01 4.37 15.00
N LEU A 222 3.60 4.31 16.29
CA LEU A 222 2.67 5.29 16.86
C LEU A 222 3.28 6.68 16.99
N ALA A 223 4.56 6.78 17.37
CA ALA A 223 5.26 8.07 17.43
C ALA A 223 5.41 8.69 16.02
N ASN A 224 5.70 7.86 15.02
CA ASN A 224 5.77 8.26 13.62
C ASN A 224 4.40 8.73 13.09
N THR A 225 3.33 8.02 13.45
CA THR A 225 1.95 8.41 13.13
C THR A 225 1.61 9.77 13.75
N LEU A 226 1.93 9.99 15.03
CA LEU A 226 1.71 11.26 15.71
C LEU A 226 2.46 12.40 15.00
N ALA A 227 3.74 12.17 14.66
CA ALA A 227 4.54 13.16 13.93
C ALA A 227 3.96 13.53 12.57
N CYS A 228 3.35 12.56 11.87
CA CYS A 228 2.64 12.81 10.61
C CYS A 228 1.33 13.57 10.81
N LEU A 229 0.58 13.28 11.87
CA LEU A 229 -0.63 14.04 12.23
C LEU A 229 -0.30 15.50 12.53
N GLU A 230 0.85 15.78 13.16
CA GLU A 230 1.34 17.15 13.39
C GLU A 230 1.67 17.90 12.08
N MET A 231 2.05 17.17 11.02
CA MET A 231 2.22 17.73 9.68
C MET A 231 0.88 17.94 8.93
N GLY A 232 -0.24 17.47 9.50
CA GLY A 232 -1.56 17.52 8.87
C GLY A 232 -1.88 16.30 8.00
N ILE A 233 -1.01 15.30 7.92
CA ILE A 233 -1.27 14.05 7.20
C ILE A 233 -2.39 13.32 7.92
N ALA A 234 -3.41 12.92 7.17
CA ALA A 234 -4.63 12.31 7.71
C ALA A 234 -4.94 10.93 7.12
N ARG A 235 -4.02 10.34 6.37
CA ARG A 235 -4.16 8.99 5.80
C ARG A 235 -3.09 8.08 6.35
N PHE A 236 -3.50 6.89 6.79
CA PHE A 236 -2.59 5.88 7.31
C PHE A 236 -2.99 4.49 6.82
N GLU A 237 -1.99 3.70 6.50
CA GLU A 237 -2.13 2.27 6.33
C GLU A 237 -1.83 1.60 7.66
N THR A 238 -2.67 0.65 8.02
CA THR A 238 -2.58 -0.07 9.30
C THR A 238 -2.78 -1.55 9.06
N SER A 239 -2.30 -2.37 9.97
CA SER A 239 -2.58 -3.79 10.00
C SER A 239 -3.18 -4.16 11.34
N ILE A 240 -4.35 -4.82 11.31
CA ILE A 240 -5.02 -5.26 12.55
C ILE A 240 -4.11 -6.18 13.37
N ALA A 241 -4.05 -5.95 14.68
CA ALA A 241 -3.22 -6.68 15.63
C ALA A 241 -1.71 -6.66 15.33
N GLY A 242 -1.24 -5.79 14.43
CA GLY A 242 0.17 -5.68 14.04
C GLY A 242 0.63 -6.81 13.10
N LEU A 243 -0.30 -7.41 12.35
CA LEU A 243 -0.01 -8.39 11.30
C LEU A 243 0.99 -7.85 10.28
#